data_8aadecb1ee29f3c7de78583f62de5e1b
#
_entry.id   8aadecb1ee29f3c7de78583f62de5e1b
#
_cell.length_a   1.000
_cell.length_b   1.000
_cell.length_c   1.000
_cell.angle_alpha   90.00
_cell.angle_beta   90.00
_cell.angle_gamma   90.00
#
_symmetry.space_group_name_H-M   'P 1'
#
loop_
_entity.id
_entity.type
_entity.pdbx_description
1 polymer ?
#
loop_
_entity_poly.entity_id
_entity_poly.type
_entity_poly.pdbx_seq_one_letter_code
_entity_poly.pdbx_strand_id
1 'polypeptide(L)'
;MYCVKCGVELQKGVKACPLCGTRVFHPDIEERADPAPYPPYAGDETVSHGGALFIVTILFAIPLALCLLIDLQLHRGVTWSGYVTGGLLLGYLILCLPLWFRRRNPVVFFPIATAGTLLFLLYLCLKTGGRWFLPFALPVGGGILLIVETVIVLLRYAVGAARHRWLYVIGGALIAAGGLCVLIEFLLKVAFGVAMRWWSLYPLVALFLLGIMLIVIGICRPLRESLHKRFFI
;
A
#
# COMPACT_ATOMS: atom_id res chain seq x y z
N MET A 1 39.02 30.74 15.79
CA MET A 1 39.09 31.43 17.11
C MET A 1 39.09 30.39 18.21
N TYR A 2 39.65 30.76 19.41
CA TYR A 2 39.77 29.77 20.49
C TYR A 2 38.84 30.14 21.65
N CYS A 3 38.29 29.14 22.32
CA CYS A 3 37.47 29.35 23.52
C CYS A 3 38.37 29.87 24.66
N VAL A 4 38.00 30.98 25.30
CA VAL A 4 38.76 31.57 26.39
C VAL A 4 38.82 30.70 27.62
N LYS A 5 37.83 29.78 27.85
CA LYS A 5 37.74 28.93 29.01
C LYS A 5 38.42 27.57 28.84
N CYS A 6 38.29 26.93 27.70
CA CYS A 6 38.77 25.55 27.50
C CYS A 6 39.85 25.44 26.37
N GLY A 7 40.21 26.53 25.69
CA GLY A 7 41.27 26.54 24.71
C GLY A 7 40.96 25.84 23.38
N VAL A 8 39.77 25.30 23.19
CA VAL A 8 39.38 24.60 21.97
C VAL A 8 39.21 25.56 20.81
N GLU A 9 39.65 25.17 19.64
CA GLU A 9 39.45 25.89 18.40
C GLU A 9 37.99 25.84 18.00
N LEU A 10 37.38 27.01 17.83
CA LEU A 10 35.97 27.16 17.47
C LEU A 10 35.86 27.63 16.02
N GLN A 11 34.87 27.08 15.32
CA GLN A 11 34.51 27.60 13.98
C GLN A 11 34.01 29.05 14.07
N LYS A 12 34.24 29.82 13.01
CA LYS A 12 33.74 31.19 12.91
C LYS A 12 32.21 31.19 12.97
N GLY A 13 31.63 32.06 13.78
CA GLY A 13 30.15 32.20 13.91
C GLY A 13 29.48 31.37 15.01
N VAL A 14 30.23 30.62 15.80
CA VAL A 14 29.68 29.84 16.93
C VAL A 14 29.40 30.78 18.10
N LYS A 15 28.14 30.86 18.56
CA LYS A 15 27.71 31.77 19.68
C LYS A 15 28.06 31.22 21.07
N ALA A 16 28.30 29.92 21.20
CA ALA A 16 28.70 29.27 22.44
C ALA A 16 29.62 28.08 22.18
N CYS A 17 30.61 27.86 23.05
CA CYS A 17 31.50 26.70 22.94
C CYS A 17 30.72 25.39 23.17
N PRO A 18 30.79 24.42 22.25
CA PRO A 18 30.06 23.16 22.39
C PRO A 18 30.57 22.28 23.54
N LEU A 19 31.80 22.50 24.03
CA LEU A 19 32.37 21.71 25.11
C LEU A 19 32.12 22.28 26.51
N CYS A 20 32.22 23.60 26.68
CA CYS A 20 32.10 24.19 28.02
C CYS A 20 30.93 25.16 28.17
N GLY A 21 30.09 25.34 27.14
CA GLY A 21 28.92 26.22 27.15
C GLY A 21 29.24 27.74 27.28
N THR A 22 30.51 28.14 27.29
CA THR A 22 30.92 29.55 27.42
C THR A 22 30.50 30.34 26.21
N ARG A 23 29.79 31.45 26.39
CA ARG A 23 29.41 32.35 25.30
C ARG A 23 30.66 32.95 24.68
N VAL A 24 30.73 32.92 23.37
CA VAL A 24 31.82 33.52 22.57
C VAL A 24 31.36 34.88 22.13
N PHE A 25 32.04 35.93 22.59
CA PHE A 25 31.81 37.31 22.18
C PHE A 25 33.08 37.86 21.52
N HIS A 26 32.93 38.36 20.29
CA HIS A 26 34.03 39.07 19.60
C HIS A 26 33.46 40.31 18.93
N PRO A 27 33.92 41.51 19.37
CA PRO A 27 33.32 42.77 18.91
C PRO A 27 33.56 43.09 17.40
N ASP A 28 34.62 42.50 16.79
CA ASP A 28 35.02 42.79 15.42
C ASP A 28 34.52 41.74 14.42
N ILE A 29 33.80 40.71 14.87
CA ILE A 29 33.18 39.73 13.98
C ILE A 29 31.72 40.14 13.75
N GLU A 30 31.50 41.02 12.76
CA GLU A 30 30.17 41.15 12.18
C GLU A 30 29.69 39.75 11.71
N GLU A 31 28.45 39.40 12.04
CA GLU A 31 27.77 38.23 11.52
C GLU A 31 27.63 38.34 9.98
N ARG A 32 28.73 38.18 9.26
CA ARG A 32 28.63 37.81 7.86
C ARG A 32 28.09 36.40 7.85
N ALA A 33 26.81 36.27 7.52
CA ALA A 33 26.29 35.02 7.06
C ALA A 33 27.15 34.63 5.85
N ASP A 34 28.13 33.74 6.07
CA ASP A 34 28.86 33.14 4.95
C ASP A 34 27.80 32.56 4.02
N PRO A 35 27.77 32.96 2.74
CA PRO A 35 26.86 32.35 1.80
C PRO A 35 27.06 30.84 1.89
N ALA A 36 25.97 30.10 2.04
CA ALA A 36 26.04 28.66 2.15
C ALA A 36 26.96 28.11 1.06
N PRO A 37 27.97 27.26 1.38
CA PRO A 37 29.00 26.83 0.43
C PRO A 37 28.42 26.04 -0.76
N TYR A 38 27.15 25.70 -0.69
CA TYR A 38 26.39 25.10 -1.79
C TYR A 38 25.24 26.03 -2.18
N PRO A 39 24.94 26.13 -3.49
CA PRO A 39 23.72 26.79 -3.91
C PRO A 39 22.53 26.16 -3.16
N PRO A 40 21.51 26.96 -2.78
CA PRO A 40 20.32 26.39 -2.16
C PRO A 40 19.83 25.25 -3.05
N TYR A 41 19.69 24.07 -2.45
CA TYR A 41 19.19 22.89 -3.15
C TYR A 41 17.91 23.32 -3.88
N ALA A 42 17.98 23.40 -5.22
CA ALA A 42 16.78 23.61 -6.03
C ALA A 42 15.87 22.46 -5.67
N GLY A 43 14.89 22.74 -4.80
CA GLY A 43 14.04 21.73 -4.19
C GLY A 43 13.58 20.77 -5.27
N ASP A 44 13.54 19.47 -4.95
CA ASP A 44 13.07 18.43 -5.86
C ASP A 44 11.94 19.01 -6.70
N GLU A 45 12.12 19.03 -8.01
CA GLU A 45 11.06 19.38 -8.93
C GLU A 45 9.92 18.39 -8.63
N THR A 46 8.99 18.79 -7.80
CA THR A 46 7.87 17.97 -7.43
C THR A 46 7.11 17.71 -8.71
N VAL A 47 7.23 16.48 -9.22
CA VAL A 47 6.45 16.03 -10.38
C VAL A 47 5.02 16.46 -10.16
N SER A 48 4.50 17.35 -10.99
CA SER A 48 3.17 17.86 -10.80
C SER A 48 2.18 16.69 -10.87
N HIS A 49 1.44 16.45 -9.79
CA HIS A 49 0.45 15.37 -9.74
C HIS A 49 -0.51 15.41 -10.93
N GLY A 50 -0.81 16.62 -11.43
CA GLY A 50 -1.63 16.81 -12.62
C GLY A 50 -0.98 16.26 -13.90
N GLY A 51 0.32 16.49 -14.09
CA GLY A 51 1.05 15.97 -15.25
C GLY A 51 1.12 14.44 -15.26
N ALA A 52 1.40 13.83 -14.11
CA ALA A 52 1.42 12.38 -13.99
C ALA A 52 0.04 11.76 -14.29
N LEU A 53 -1.03 12.32 -13.72
CA LEU A 53 -2.42 11.90 -14.00
C LEU A 53 -2.77 12.03 -15.48
N PHE A 54 -2.39 13.14 -16.12
CA PHE A 54 -2.65 13.36 -17.54
C PHE A 54 -1.99 12.29 -18.41
N ILE A 55 -0.71 11.98 -18.16
CA ILE A 55 0.04 10.94 -18.89
C ILE A 55 -0.64 9.57 -18.72
N VAL A 56 -0.97 9.19 -17.49
CA VAL A 56 -1.61 7.91 -17.21
C VAL A 56 -3.00 7.84 -17.86
N THR A 57 -3.77 8.92 -17.83
CA THR A 57 -5.10 8.98 -18.47
C THR A 57 -4.99 8.77 -19.99
N ILE A 58 -4.03 9.41 -20.66
CA ILE A 58 -3.80 9.21 -22.09
C ILE A 58 -3.38 7.75 -22.38
N LEU A 59 -2.49 7.20 -21.54
CA LEU A 59 -2.03 5.81 -21.70
C LEU A 59 -3.18 4.80 -21.64
N PHE A 60 -4.22 5.04 -20.85
CA PHE A 60 -5.42 4.21 -20.80
C PHE A 60 -6.44 4.56 -21.90
N ALA A 61 -6.56 5.84 -22.25
CA ALA A 61 -7.54 6.30 -23.25
C ALA A 61 -7.23 5.81 -24.66
N ILE A 62 -5.95 5.77 -25.06
CA ILE A 62 -5.53 5.35 -26.39
C ILE A 62 -5.95 3.89 -26.69
N PRO A 63 -5.56 2.86 -25.90
CA PRO A 63 -5.96 1.49 -26.17
C PRO A 63 -7.47 1.28 -26.05
N LEU A 64 -8.13 2.00 -25.15
CA LEU A 64 -9.59 1.96 -25.02
C LEU A 64 -10.28 2.45 -26.30
N ALA A 65 -9.87 3.61 -26.81
CA ALA A 65 -10.43 4.17 -28.07
C ALA A 65 -10.16 3.27 -29.25
N LEU A 66 -8.92 2.74 -29.39
CA LEU A 66 -8.55 1.83 -30.48
C LEU A 66 -9.37 0.54 -30.47
N CYS A 67 -9.51 -0.12 -29.31
CA CYS A 67 -10.30 -1.35 -29.19
C CYS A 67 -11.78 -1.12 -29.54
N LEU A 68 -12.36 -0.01 -29.06
CA LEU A 68 -13.74 0.34 -29.39
C LEU A 68 -13.93 0.63 -30.87
N LEU A 69 -13.03 1.41 -31.49
CA LEU A 69 -13.10 1.72 -32.94
C LEU A 69 -12.99 0.46 -33.81
N ILE A 70 -12.05 -0.44 -33.48
CA ILE A 70 -11.87 -1.69 -34.24
C ILE A 70 -13.11 -2.58 -34.12
N ASP A 71 -13.68 -2.74 -32.93
CA ASP A 71 -14.87 -3.59 -32.72
C ASP A 71 -16.11 -3.01 -33.44
N LEU A 72 -16.30 -1.69 -33.36
CA LEU A 72 -17.38 -1.01 -34.07
C LEU A 72 -17.27 -1.13 -35.61
N GLN A 73 -16.04 -1.06 -36.15
CA GLN A 73 -15.82 -1.22 -37.58
C GLN A 73 -16.05 -2.66 -38.06
N LEU A 74 -15.58 -3.66 -37.26
CA LEU A 74 -15.67 -5.06 -37.66
C LEU A 74 -17.04 -5.68 -37.41
N HIS A 75 -17.66 -5.36 -36.26
CA HIS A 75 -18.87 -6.05 -35.81
C HIS A 75 -20.11 -5.14 -35.72
N ARG A 76 -19.96 -3.84 -35.98
CA ARG A 76 -21.01 -2.80 -35.85
C ARG A 76 -21.68 -2.79 -34.47
N GLY A 77 -20.96 -3.23 -33.44
CA GLY A 77 -21.45 -3.28 -32.06
C GLY A 77 -20.33 -3.58 -31.08
N VAL A 78 -20.62 -3.48 -29.77
CA VAL A 78 -19.68 -3.78 -28.69
C VAL A 78 -19.74 -5.28 -28.38
N THR A 79 -18.83 -6.06 -28.96
CA THR A 79 -18.74 -7.52 -28.79
C THR A 79 -17.62 -7.89 -27.82
N TRP A 80 -16.40 -7.99 -28.28
CA TRP A 80 -15.24 -8.33 -27.46
C TRP A 80 -14.62 -7.09 -26.78
N SER A 81 -14.77 -5.91 -27.38
CA SER A 81 -14.23 -4.66 -26.81
C SER A 81 -14.81 -4.33 -25.46
N GLY A 82 -16.01 -4.81 -25.12
CA GLY A 82 -16.62 -4.65 -23.81
C GLY A 82 -15.80 -5.27 -22.67
N TYR A 83 -15.16 -6.42 -22.92
CA TYR A 83 -14.26 -7.06 -21.95
C TYR A 83 -13.00 -6.22 -21.71
N VAL A 84 -12.39 -5.74 -22.79
CA VAL A 84 -11.18 -4.92 -22.73
C VAL A 84 -11.47 -3.56 -22.09
N THR A 85 -12.57 -2.92 -22.49
CA THR A 85 -13.01 -1.63 -21.93
C THR A 85 -13.26 -1.73 -20.45
N GLY A 86 -13.99 -2.76 -20.00
CA GLY A 86 -14.25 -3.00 -18.59
C GLY A 86 -12.97 -3.23 -17.79
N GLY A 87 -12.04 -4.04 -18.32
CA GLY A 87 -10.73 -4.28 -17.69
C GLY A 87 -9.85 -3.02 -17.61
N LEU A 88 -9.80 -2.22 -18.68
CA LEU A 88 -9.06 -0.95 -18.72
C LEU A 88 -9.64 0.08 -17.76
N LEU A 89 -10.98 0.21 -17.72
CA LEU A 89 -11.65 1.10 -16.77
C LEU A 89 -11.41 0.69 -15.32
N LEU A 90 -11.45 -0.61 -15.03
CA LEU A 90 -11.13 -1.13 -13.71
C LEU A 90 -9.66 -0.85 -13.35
N GLY A 91 -8.73 -1.13 -14.27
CA GLY A 91 -7.31 -0.82 -14.08
C GLY A 91 -7.06 0.66 -13.82
N TYR A 92 -7.70 1.52 -14.60
CA TYR A 92 -7.66 2.96 -14.42
C TYR A 92 -8.20 3.38 -13.04
N LEU A 93 -9.35 2.84 -12.63
CA LEU A 93 -9.94 3.12 -11.33
C LEU A 93 -8.98 2.74 -10.20
N ILE A 94 -8.40 1.54 -10.23
CA ILE A 94 -7.48 1.06 -9.18
C ILE A 94 -6.20 1.90 -9.11
N LEU A 95 -5.62 2.27 -10.27
CA LEU A 95 -4.36 3.00 -10.32
C LEU A 95 -4.52 4.50 -10.11
N CYS A 96 -5.55 5.11 -10.71
CA CYS A 96 -5.71 6.57 -10.71
C CYS A 96 -6.51 7.09 -9.52
N LEU A 97 -7.42 6.28 -8.95
CA LEU A 97 -8.23 6.72 -7.80
C LEU A 97 -7.37 7.24 -6.63
N PRO A 98 -6.30 6.53 -6.18
CA PRO A 98 -5.44 7.04 -5.12
C PRO A 98 -4.60 8.26 -5.54
N LEU A 99 -4.40 8.50 -6.83
CA LEU A 99 -3.68 9.66 -7.36
C LEU A 99 -4.56 10.92 -7.46
N TRP A 100 -5.88 10.76 -7.62
CA TRP A 100 -6.83 11.87 -7.70
C TRP A 100 -7.00 12.60 -6.37
N PHE A 101 -6.85 11.86 -5.26
CA PHE A 101 -7.07 12.43 -3.93
C PHE A 101 -5.75 12.79 -3.24
N ARG A 102 -5.66 14.03 -2.76
CA ARG A 102 -4.50 14.56 -2.03
C ARG A 102 -4.24 13.82 -0.71
N ARG A 103 -5.29 13.27 -0.08
CA ARG A 103 -5.19 12.42 1.11
C ARG A 103 -5.46 10.97 0.74
N ARG A 104 -4.42 10.16 0.74
CA ARG A 104 -4.49 8.71 0.47
C ARG A 104 -5.07 7.98 1.69
N ASN A 105 -6.39 7.86 1.76
CA ASN A 105 -7.06 7.06 2.78
C ASN A 105 -7.37 5.66 2.24
N PRO A 106 -6.58 4.63 2.54
CA PRO A 106 -6.79 3.27 2.01
C PRO A 106 -8.15 2.68 2.43
N VAL A 107 -8.68 3.05 3.59
CA VAL A 107 -10.02 2.65 4.06
C VAL A 107 -11.14 3.05 3.11
N VAL A 108 -10.97 4.12 2.34
CA VAL A 108 -11.99 4.55 1.35
C VAL A 108 -11.71 3.96 -0.03
N PHE A 109 -10.43 3.89 -0.43
CA PHE A 109 -10.08 3.45 -1.78
C PHE A 109 -10.25 1.95 -1.98
N PHE A 110 -9.98 1.16 -0.95
CA PHE A 110 -10.04 -0.29 -1.05
C PHE A 110 -11.50 -0.79 -1.29
N PRO A 111 -12.52 -0.33 -0.55
CA PRO A 111 -13.90 -0.68 -0.84
C PRO A 111 -14.36 -0.26 -2.24
N ILE A 112 -13.94 0.93 -2.71
CA ILE A 112 -14.30 1.41 -4.05
C ILE A 112 -13.68 0.51 -5.12
N ALA A 113 -12.39 0.16 -4.98
CA ALA A 113 -11.71 -0.75 -5.90
C ALA A 113 -12.34 -2.14 -5.91
N THR A 114 -12.71 -2.67 -4.73
CA THR A 114 -13.40 -3.96 -4.59
C THR A 114 -14.79 -3.91 -5.22
N ALA A 115 -15.56 -2.85 -4.97
CA ALA A 115 -16.86 -2.65 -5.60
C ALA A 115 -16.76 -2.58 -7.13
N GLY A 116 -15.76 -1.85 -7.66
CA GLY A 116 -15.46 -1.81 -9.10
C GLY A 116 -15.13 -3.20 -9.67
N THR A 117 -14.33 -3.98 -8.94
CA THR A 117 -13.98 -5.34 -9.33
C THR A 117 -15.22 -6.24 -9.34
N LEU A 118 -16.06 -6.17 -8.32
CA LEU A 118 -17.30 -6.94 -8.26
C LEU A 118 -18.28 -6.56 -9.37
N LEU A 119 -18.41 -5.26 -9.68
CA LEU A 119 -19.21 -4.79 -10.81
C LEU A 119 -18.69 -5.32 -12.15
N PHE A 120 -17.38 -5.34 -12.35
CA PHE A 120 -16.79 -5.91 -13.55
C PHE A 120 -17.02 -7.42 -13.64
N LEU A 121 -16.88 -8.17 -12.54
CA LEU A 121 -17.19 -9.60 -12.49
C LEU A 121 -18.68 -9.87 -12.73
N LEU A 122 -19.56 -9.02 -12.24
CA LEU A 122 -21.00 -9.09 -12.54
C LEU A 122 -21.26 -8.90 -14.04
N TYR A 123 -20.63 -7.89 -14.65
CA TYR A 123 -20.72 -7.66 -16.10
C TYR A 123 -20.26 -8.91 -16.90
N LEU A 124 -19.12 -9.50 -16.50
CA LEU A 124 -18.62 -10.74 -17.14
C LEU A 124 -19.62 -11.90 -16.97
N CYS A 125 -20.18 -12.06 -15.79
CA CYS A 125 -21.17 -13.11 -15.51
C CYS A 125 -22.43 -12.94 -16.36
N LEU A 126 -22.93 -11.72 -16.52
CA LEU A 126 -24.09 -11.42 -17.36
C LEU A 126 -23.83 -11.65 -18.84
N LYS A 127 -22.64 -11.24 -19.33
CA LYS A 127 -22.21 -11.44 -20.74
C LYS A 127 -22.00 -12.93 -21.10
N THR A 128 -21.49 -13.72 -20.16
CA THR A 128 -21.26 -15.16 -20.35
C THR A 128 -22.48 -16.03 -20.03
N GLY A 129 -23.59 -15.43 -19.54
CA GLY A 129 -24.79 -16.17 -19.12
C GLY A 129 -24.56 -17.05 -17.88
N GLY A 130 -23.46 -16.82 -17.15
CA GLY A 130 -23.11 -17.57 -15.95
C GLY A 130 -23.97 -17.23 -14.73
N ARG A 131 -24.02 -18.15 -13.75
CA ARG A 131 -24.70 -17.92 -12.46
C ARG A 131 -23.72 -17.99 -11.28
N TRP A 132 -22.41 -17.89 -11.56
CA TRP A 132 -21.35 -18.04 -10.56
C TRP A 132 -21.07 -16.78 -9.72
N PHE A 133 -21.63 -15.62 -10.10
CA PHE A 133 -21.36 -14.36 -9.41
C PHE A 133 -21.80 -14.39 -7.93
N LEU A 134 -23.08 -14.74 -7.67
CA LEU A 134 -23.63 -14.79 -6.31
C LEU A 134 -22.98 -15.87 -5.44
N PRO A 135 -22.87 -17.15 -5.90
CA PRO A 135 -22.32 -18.19 -5.03
C PRO A 135 -20.79 -18.15 -4.88
N PHE A 136 -20.05 -17.47 -5.76
CA PHE A 136 -18.59 -17.49 -5.74
C PHE A 136 -17.97 -16.10 -5.64
N ALA A 137 -18.19 -15.21 -6.63
CA ALA A 137 -17.48 -13.94 -6.71
C ALA A 137 -17.81 -13.02 -5.54
N LEU A 138 -19.08 -12.94 -5.13
CA LEU A 138 -19.51 -12.04 -4.05
C LEU A 138 -18.96 -12.46 -2.68
N PRO A 139 -19.04 -13.74 -2.23
CA PRO A 139 -18.48 -14.15 -0.95
C PRO A 139 -16.95 -14.06 -0.90
N VAL A 140 -16.25 -14.40 -1.99
CA VAL A 140 -14.79 -14.30 -2.06
C VAL A 140 -14.36 -12.83 -2.01
N GLY A 141 -14.95 -11.96 -2.84
CA GLY A 141 -14.65 -10.53 -2.84
C GLY A 141 -14.97 -9.87 -1.50
N GLY A 142 -16.11 -10.22 -0.91
CA GLY A 142 -16.49 -9.75 0.43
C GLY A 142 -15.52 -10.23 1.53
N GLY A 143 -15.08 -11.47 1.47
CA GLY A 143 -14.09 -12.03 2.41
C GLY A 143 -12.75 -11.32 2.32
N ILE A 144 -12.26 -11.08 1.10
CA ILE A 144 -11.02 -10.31 0.88
C ILE A 144 -11.17 -8.89 1.43
N LEU A 145 -12.28 -8.21 1.11
CA LEU A 145 -12.57 -6.86 1.59
C LEU A 145 -12.54 -6.80 3.12
N LEU A 146 -13.26 -7.69 3.80
CA LEU A 146 -13.31 -7.73 5.25
C LEU A 146 -11.93 -7.93 5.89
N ILE A 147 -11.13 -8.85 5.37
CA ILE A 147 -9.77 -9.10 5.88
C ILE A 147 -8.91 -7.85 5.70
N VAL A 148 -8.85 -7.30 4.51
CA VAL A 148 -7.96 -6.17 4.20
C VAL A 148 -8.39 -4.90 4.95
N GLU A 149 -9.68 -4.58 4.99
CA GLU A 149 -10.18 -3.42 5.75
C GLU A 149 -9.90 -3.56 7.24
N THR A 150 -10.14 -4.75 7.81
CA THR A 150 -9.83 -5.01 9.23
C THR A 150 -8.34 -4.81 9.51
N VAL A 151 -7.47 -5.32 8.64
CA VAL A 151 -6.01 -5.14 8.75
C VAL A 151 -5.62 -3.66 8.68
N ILE A 152 -6.15 -2.91 7.70
CA ILE A 152 -5.84 -1.48 7.53
C ILE A 152 -6.27 -0.69 8.75
N VAL A 153 -7.49 -0.91 9.25
CA VAL A 153 -8.03 -0.23 10.43
C VAL A 153 -7.19 -0.58 11.66
N LEU A 154 -6.95 -1.86 11.92
CA LEU A 154 -6.17 -2.31 13.08
C LEU A 154 -4.73 -1.82 13.03
N LEU A 155 -4.08 -1.80 11.86
CA LEU A 155 -2.72 -1.24 11.72
C LEU A 155 -2.69 0.26 12.03
N ARG A 156 -3.69 1.03 11.61
CA ARG A 156 -3.79 2.46 11.96
C ARG A 156 -3.89 2.67 13.47
N TYR A 157 -4.69 1.85 14.17
CA TYR A 157 -4.78 1.89 15.62
C TYR A 157 -3.52 1.35 16.30
N ALA A 158 -2.88 0.33 15.73
CA ALA A 158 -1.70 -0.30 16.30
C ALA A 158 -0.46 0.62 16.26
N VAL A 159 -0.26 1.36 15.16
CA VAL A 159 0.89 2.28 14.97
C VAL A 159 0.90 3.39 16.02
N GLY A 160 -0.28 3.86 16.49
CA GLY A 160 -0.39 4.89 17.51
C GLY A 160 -0.16 4.42 18.96
N ALA A 161 -0.26 3.10 19.23
CA ALA A 161 -0.35 2.60 20.60
C ALA A 161 0.89 1.83 21.12
N ALA A 162 1.57 1.05 20.28
CA ALA A 162 2.83 0.37 20.61
C ALA A 162 3.47 -0.23 19.37
N ARG A 163 4.81 -0.05 19.22
CA ARG A 163 5.61 -0.44 18.05
C ARG A 163 5.52 -1.92 17.61
N HIS A 164 5.05 -2.82 18.49
CA HIS A 164 4.99 -4.27 18.23
C HIS A 164 3.58 -4.82 17.98
N ARG A 165 2.53 -4.01 18.09
CA ARG A 165 1.14 -4.48 17.91
C ARG A 165 0.84 -4.90 16.47
N TRP A 166 1.57 -4.39 15.48
CA TRP A 166 1.42 -4.77 14.08
C TRP A 166 1.66 -6.28 13.85
N LEU A 167 2.50 -6.95 14.67
CA LEU A 167 2.75 -8.40 14.59
C LEU A 167 1.47 -9.21 14.83
N TYR A 168 0.65 -8.80 15.80
CA TYR A 168 -0.63 -9.47 16.09
C TYR A 168 -1.61 -9.28 14.94
N VAL A 169 -1.64 -8.07 14.35
CA VAL A 169 -2.54 -7.76 13.23
C VAL A 169 -2.17 -8.58 12.01
N ILE A 170 -0.89 -8.62 11.65
CA ILE A 170 -0.42 -9.41 10.50
C ILE A 170 -0.57 -10.92 10.77
N GLY A 171 -0.24 -11.38 11.97
CA GLY A 171 -0.44 -12.78 12.36
C GLY A 171 -1.90 -13.21 12.25
N GLY A 172 -2.82 -12.41 12.74
CA GLY A 172 -4.26 -12.65 12.60
C GLY A 172 -4.74 -12.62 11.14
N ALA A 173 -4.22 -11.68 10.34
CA ALA A 173 -4.52 -11.59 8.91
C ALA A 173 -4.09 -12.82 8.12
N LEU A 174 -2.90 -13.37 8.43
CA LEU A 174 -2.41 -14.60 7.80
C LEU A 174 -3.31 -15.80 8.13
N ILE A 175 -3.74 -15.93 9.38
CA ILE A 175 -4.67 -16.98 9.80
C ILE A 175 -6.02 -16.85 9.05
N ALA A 176 -6.56 -15.63 8.98
CA ALA A 176 -7.79 -15.35 8.27
C ALA A 176 -7.66 -15.62 6.76
N ALA A 177 -6.52 -15.28 6.13
CA ALA A 177 -6.23 -15.59 4.74
C ALA A 177 -6.16 -17.10 4.47
N GLY A 178 -5.60 -17.88 5.41
CA GLY A 178 -5.64 -19.34 5.35
C GLY A 178 -7.07 -19.88 5.36
N GLY A 179 -7.93 -19.36 6.24
CA GLY A 179 -9.36 -19.69 6.28
C GLY A 179 -10.09 -19.32 4.99
N LEU A 180 -9.73 -18.17 4.37
CA LEU A 180 -10.29 -17.76 3.08
C LEU A 180 -9.94 -18.74 1.96
N CYS A 181 -8.74 -19.34 1.96
CA CYS A 181 -8.37 -20.38 0.98
C CYS A 181 -9.30 -21.60 1.05
N VAL A 182 -9.66 -22.04 2.28
CA VAL A 182 -10.63 -23.14 2.47
C VAL A 182 -12.01 -22.73 1.99
N LEU A 183 -12.44 -21.51 2.29
CA LEU A 183 -13.72 -20.97 1.81
C LEU A 183 -13.76 -20.96 0.28
N ILE A 184 -12.69 -20.53 -0.39
CA ILE A 184 -12.60 -20.52 -1.85
C ILE A 184 -12.77 -21.93 -2.41
N GLU A 185 -12.07 -22.95 -1.88
CA GLU A 185 -12.20 -24.33 -2.34
C GLU A 185 -13.63 -24.86 -2.16
N PHE A 186 -14.26 -24.57 -1.01
CA PHE A 186 -15.64 -24.93 -0.75
C PHE A 186 -16.61 -24.27 -1.75
N LEU A 187 -16.44 -22.98 -2.01
CA LEU A 187 -17.28 -22.23 -2.95
C LEU A 187 -17.07 -22.66 -4.40
N LEU A 188 -15.86 -23.10 -4.79
CA LEU A 188 -15.60 -23.71 -6.10
C LEU A 188 -16.40 -24.98 -6.29
N LYS A 189 -16.50 -25.81 -5.24
CA LYS A 189 -17.36 -27.01 -5.28
C LYS A 189 -18.84 -26.64 -5.46
N VAL A 190 -19.32 -25.65 -4.69
CA VAL A 190 -20.72 -25.22 -4.74
C VAL A 190 -21.10 -24.56 -6.06
N ALA A 191 -20.23 -23.67 -6.58
CA ALA A 191 -20.52 -22.88 -7.78
C ALA A 191 -20.27 -23.63 -9.09
N PHE A 192 -19.24 -24.47 -9.14
CA PHE A 192 -18.78 -25.12 -10.36
C PHE A 192 -18.79 -26.65 -10.31
N GLY A 193 -19.20 -27.25 -9.19
CA GLY A 193 -19.22 -28.71 -9.05
C GLY A 193 -17.84 -29.37 -9.01
N VAL A 194 -16.77 -28.59 -8.83
CA VAL A 194 -15.39 -29.10 -8.80
C VAL A 194 -15.18 -29.96 -7.57
N ALA A 195 -14.61 -31.17 -7.72
CA ALA A 195 -14.32 -32.03 -6.60
C ALA A 195 -13.30 -31.38 -5.64
N MET A 196 -13.56 -31.43 -4.34
CA MET A 196 -12.63 -30.98 -3.32
C MET A 196 -11.37 -31.85 -3.35
N ARG A 197 -10.23 -31.24 -3.62
CA ARG A 197 -8.90 -31.89 -3.66
C ARG A 197 -8.08 -31.61 -2.40
N TRP A 198 -8.64 -30.87 -1.44
CA TRP A 198 -7.99 -30.48 -0.18
C TRP A 198 -6.67 -29.71 -0.36
N TRP A 199 -6.50 -29.06 -1.55
CA TRP A 199 -5.31 -28.25 -1.82
C TRP A 199 -5.23 -27.02 -0.89
N SER A 200 -6.37 -26.54 -0.42
CA SER A 200 -6.46 -25.40 0.49
C SER A 200 -5.88 -25.69 1.88
N LEU A 201 -5.71 -26.96 2.26
CA LEU A 201 -5.06 -27.33 3.51
C LEU A 201 -3.58 -26.94 3.55
N TYR A 202 -2.87 -27.00 2.43
CA TYR A 202 -1.44 -26.61 2.38
C TYR A 202 -1.25 -25.13 2.73
N PRO A 203 -1.89 -24.16 2.03
CA PRO A 203 -1.79 -22.77 2.40
C PRO A 203 -2.40 -22.47 3.78
N LEU A 204 -3.47 -23.17 4.20
CA LEU A 204 -4.04 -23.02 5.53
C LEU A 204 -2.98 -23.31 6.60
N VAL A 205 -2.35 -24.49 6.56
CA VAL A 205 -1.35 -24.89 7.57
C VAL A 205 -0.15 -23.94 7.54
N ALA A 206 0.37 -23.61 6.35
CA ALA A 206 1.51 -22.71 6.22
C ALA A 206 1.22 -21.31 6.80
N LEU A 207 0.09 -20.71 6.43
CA LEU A 207 -0.31 -19.38 6.90
C LEU A 207 -0.66 -19.37 8.38
N PHE A 208 -1.26 -20.45 8.89
CA PHE A 208 -1.57 -20.62 10.29
C PHE A 208 -0.31 -20.71 11.15
N LEU A 209 0.69 -21.51 10.74
CA LEU A 209 1.96 -21.62 11.45
C LEU A 209 2.73 -20.29 11.43
N LEU A 210 2.79 -19.62 10.27
CA LEU A 210 3.41 -18.30 10.16
C LEU A 210 2.68 -17.26 11.02
N GLY A 211 1.36 -17.27 11.02
CA GLY A 211 0.55 -16.37 11.83
C GLY A 211 0.79 -16.57 13.33
N ILE A 212 0.78 -17.82 13.79
CA ILE A 212 1.11 -18.15 15.20
C ILE A 212 2.53 -17.73 15.54
N MET A 213 3.51 -17.99 14.66
CA MET A 213 4.90 -17.57 14.87
C MET A 213 5.01 -16.06 15.09
N LEU A 214 4.34 -15.24 14.29
CA LEU A 214 4.34 -13.78 14.46
C LEU A 214 3.67 -13.34 15.77
N ILE A 215 2.58 -13.99 16.17
CA ILE A 215 1.90 -13.73 17.44
C ILE A 215 2.82 -14.08 18.61
N VAL A 216 3.49 -15.23 18.57
CA VAL A 216 4.43 -15.67 19.63
C VAL A 216 5.62 -14.70 19.73
N ILE A 217 6.18 -14.24 18.60
CA ILE A 217 7.23 -13.21 18.60
C ILE A 217 6.71 -11.91 19.24
N GLY A 218 5.47 -11.55 18.98
CA GLY A 218 4.82 -10.38 19.60
C GLY A 218 4.71 -10.49 21.13
N ILE A 219 4.40 -11.70 21.66
CA ILE A 219 4.22 -11.98 23.08
C ILE A 219 5.58 -12.11 23.80
N CYS A 220 6.52 -12.83 23.22
CA CYS A 220 7.82 -13.15 23.84
C CYS A 220 8.79 -11.98 23.74
N ARG A 221 8.93 -11.20 24.82
CA ARG A 221 9.90 -10.09 24.91
C ARG A 221 11.35 -10.49 24.61
N PRO A 222 11.92 -11.57 25.19
CA PRO A 222 13.30 -11.92 24.95
C PRO A 222 13.58 -12.30 23.47
N LEU A 223 12.65 -12.97 22.81
CA LEU A 223 12.76 -13.34 21.41
C LEU A 223 12.75 -12.10 20.51
N ARG A 224 11.86 -11.16 20.81
CA ARG A 224 11.74 -9.89 20.09
C ARG A 224 13.00 -9.04 20.22
N GLU A 225 13.56 -8.91 21.43
CA GLU A 225 14.80 -8.15 21.68
C GLU A 225 16.01 -8.78 21.00
N SER A 226 16.09 -10.11 20.97
CA SER A 226 17.16 -10.83 20.25
C SER A 226 17.08 -10.61 18.75
N LEU A 227 15.89 -10.62 18.16
CA LEU A 227 15.66 -10.33 16.74
C LEU A 227 16.00 -8.87 16.41
N HIS A 228 15.59 -7.93 17.26
CA HIS A 228 15.88 -6.50 17.10
C HIS A 228 17.39 -6.22 17.09
N LYS A 229 18.15 -6.88 17.98
CA LYS A 229 19.62 -6.76 18.06
C LYS A 229 20.32 -7.36 16.83
N ARG A 230 19.81 -8.44 16.25
CA ARG A 230 20.42 -9.11 15.10
C ARG A 230 20.11 -8.46 13.77
N PHE A 231 18.94 -7.88 13.60
CA PHE A 231 18.48 -7.33 12.32
C PHE A 231 18.54 -5.80 12.25
N PHE A 232 19.02 -5.11 13.28
CA PHE A 232 19.15 -3.64 13.35
C PHE A 232 17.86 -2.86 12.98
N ILE A 233 16.68 -3.44 13.25
CA ILE A 233 15.38 -2.82 12.95
C ILE A 233 14.75 -2.26 14.23
#